data_968d6262063edf07409bee127ff2657b
#
_entry.id   968d6262063edf07409bee127ff2657b
#
_cell.length_a   1.000
_cell.length_b   1.000
_cell.length_c   1.000
_cell.angle_alpha   90.00
_cell.angle_beta   90.00
_cell.angle_gamma   90.00
#
_symmetry.space_group_name_H-M   'P 1'
#
loop_
_entity.id
_entity.type
_entity.pdbx_description
1 polymer ?
#
loop_
_entity_poly.entity_id
_entity_poly.type
_entity_poly.pdbx_seq_one_letter_code
_entity_poly.pdbx_strand_id
1 'polypeptide(L)'
;EIYTLSLHDALPISENNFISLVKKAANTSSMYWFKDIINDECPELDIRGISLRGFFACVSDFKSYYDANISLLDFDKAKDLFNSEWPIYTRTNDSAPTQYSNGGAVVHSMVSNGCEIEGTVRNSVIGRGVVIKKGAVVEDSVILPGVTIGEDVCIRCAVVDKKVKAIRKKELIGEPDHPLYIKRGDRI
;
A
#
# COMPACT_ATOMS: atom_id res chain seq x y z
N GLU A 1 1.68 -9.25 -21.96
CA GLU A 1 1.67 -8.43 -20.73
C GLU A 1 0.47 -7.49 -20.82
N ILE A 2 -0.51 -7.70 -19.96
CA ILE A 2 -1.74 -6.88 -19.93
C ILE A 2 -1.43 -5.69 -19.02
N TYR A 3 -1.15 -4.55 -19.60
CA TYR A 3 -1.05 -3.30 -18.86
C TYR A 3 -2.47 -2.85 -18.48
N THR A 4 -2.80 -2.86 -17.20
CA THR A 4 -4.00 -2.24 -16.68
C THR A 4 -3.81 -0.73 -16.70
N LEU A 5 -4.40 -0.05 -17.67
CA LEU A 5 -4.47 1.41 -17.67
C LEU A 5 -5.30 1.84 -16.45
N SER A 6 -4.70 2.61 -15.56
CA SER A 6 -5.43 3.31 -14.50
C SER A 6 -6.31 4.39 -15.14
N LEU A 7 -7.50 4.60 -14.61
CA LEU A 7 -8.39 5.68 -15.06
C LEU A 7 -7.77 7.10 -14.91
N HIS A 8 -6.72 7.23 -14.11
CA HIS A 8 -5.98 8.48 -13.92
C HIS A 8 -4.96 8.76 -15.03
N ASP A 9 -4.56 7.72 -15.77
CA ASP A 9 -3.71 7.83 -16.95
C ASP A 9 -4.53 8.00 -18.22
N ALA A 10 -5.84 8.24 -18.06
CA ALA A 10 -6.77 8.37 -19.15
C ALA A 10 -6.44 9.62 -19.97
N LEU A 11 -5.96 9.35 -21.09
CA LEU A 11 -5.88 10.06 -22.34
C LEU A 11 -6.88 11.22 -22.47
N PRO A 12 -6.51 12.30 -23.12
CA PRO A 12 -7.48 13.28 -23.60
C PRO A 12 -8.42 12.59 -24.61
N ILE A 13 -9.54 12.11 -24.12
CA ILE A 13 -10.66 11.60 -24.89
C ILE A 13 -11.76 12.66 -24.89
N SER A 14 -12.44 12.85 -26.03
CA SER A 14 -13.58 13.75 -26.05
C SER A 14 -14.70 13.22 -25.16
N GLU A 15 -15.37 14.09 -24.41
CA GLU A 15 -16.47 13.73 -23.50
C GLU A 15 -17.53 12.85 -24.18
N ASN A 16 -17.91 13.19 -25.39
CA ASN A 16 -18.91 12.44 -26.15
C ASN A 16 -18.45 11.02 -26.49
N ASN A 17 -17.19 10.84 -26.85
CA ASN A 17 -16.62 9.51 -27.13
C ASN A 17 -16.55 8.69 -25.86
N PHE A 18 -16.12 9.29 -24.74
CA PHE A 18 -16.08 8.62 -23.45
C PHE A 18 -17.46 8.13 -23.02
N ILE A 19 -18.47 9.02 -23.04
CA ILE A 19 -19.87 8.66 -22.70
C ILE A 19 -20.40 7.56 -23.61
N SER A 20 -20.11 7.62 -24.90
CA SER A 20 -20.53 6.59 -25.87
C SER A 20 -19.93 5.22 -25.53
N LEU A 21 -18.63 5.15 -25.23
CA LEU A 21 -17.95 3.91 -24.88
C LEU A 21 -18.47 3.34 -23.55
N VAL A 22 -18.70 4.18 -22.53
CA VAL A 22 -19.26 3.74 -21.24
C VAL A 22 -20.68 3.16 -21.42
N LYS A 23 -21.53 3.83 -22.22
CA LYS A 23 -22.87 3.33 -22.52
C LYS A 23 -22.83 1.99 -23.27
N LYS A 24 -21.91 1.84 -24.23
CA LYS A 24 -21.72 0.60 -24.98
C LYS A 24 -21.26 -0.54 -24.05
N ALA A 25 -20.31 -0.26 -23.14
CA ALA A 25 -19.88 -1.23 -22.16
C ALA A 25 -21.02 -1.68 -21.25
N ALA A 26 -21.79 -0.74 -20.69
CA ALA A 26 -22.93 -1.03 -19.82
C ALA A 26 -24.05 -1.85 -20.50
N ASN A 27 -24.24 -1.64 -21.80
CA ASN A 27 -25.23 -2.42 -22.59
C ASN A 27 -24.73 -3.83 -22.91
N THR A 28 -23.42 -4.09 -22.87
CA THR A 28 -22.85 -5.40 -23.17
C THR A 28 -22.99 -6.33 -21.98
N SER A 29 -22.52 -5.92 -20.80
CA SER A 29 -22.63 -6.68 -19.55
C SER A 29 -22.23 -5.82 -18.36
N SER A 30 -22.81 -6.09 -17.19
CA SER A 30 -22.37 -5.49 -15.92
C SER A 30 -20.93 -5.88 -15.52
N MET A 31 -20.40 -6.94 -16.11
CA MET A 31 -19.02 -7.41 -15.93
C MET A 31 -18.07 -6.87 -17.00
N TYR A 32 -18.57 -6.12 -17.99
CA TYR A 32 -17.78 -5.56 -19.07
C TYR A 32 -17.27 -4.18 -18.68
N TRP A 33 -15.97 -4.11 -18.41
CA TRP A 33 -15.32 -2.92 -17.88
C TRP A 33 -14.85 -1.99 -19.01
N PHE A 34 -14.61 -0.74 -18.68
CA PHE A 34 -14.12 0.26 -19.64
C PHE A 34 -12.84 -0.18 -20.39
N LYS A 35 -11.94 -0.89 -19.73
CA LYS A 35 -10.72 -1.46 -20.34
C LYS A 35 -11.06 -2.47 -21.44
N ASP A 36 -12.10 -3.27 -21.26
CA ASP A 36 -12.50 -4.31 -22.21
C ASP A 36 -13.05 -3.69 -23.49
N ILE A 37 -13.89 -2.64 -23.36
CA ILE A 37 -14.41 -1.94 -24.51
C ILE A 37 -13.34 -1.16 -25.27
N ILE A 38 -12.37 -0.55 -24.58
CA ILE A 38 -11.23 0.09 -25.25
C ILE A 38 -10.42 -0.93 -26.05
N ASN A 39 -10.21 -2.13 -25.50
CA ASN A 39 -9.51 -3.20 -26.20
C ASN A 39 -10.26 -3.66 -27.46
N ASP A 40 -11.56 -3.80 -27.38
CA ASP A 40 -12.40 -4.23 -28.51
C ASP A 40 -12.53 -3.16 -29.60
N GLU A 41 -12.59 -1.88 -29.21
CA GLU A 41 -12.68 -0.75 -30.14
C GLU A 41 -11.33 -0.26 -30.64
N CYS A 42 -10.23 -0.81 -30.14
CA CYS A 42 -8.86 -0.42 -30.50
C CYS A 42 -8.60 -0.36 -32.01
N PRO A 43 -9.13 -1.28 -32.85
CA PRO A 43 -8.93 -1.20 -34.30
C PRO A 43 -9.59 0.02 -34.95
N GLU A 44 -10.65 0.56 -34.34
CA GLU A 44 -11.44 1.68 -34.88
C GLU A 44 -11.07 3.04 -34.25
N LEU A 45 -10.25 3.02 -33.18
CA LEU A 45 -9.88 4.22 -32.45
C LEU A 45 -8.37 4.54 -32.60
N ASP A 46 -8.02 5.82 -32.74
CA ASP A 46 -6.63 6.28 -32.66
C ASP A 46 -6.18 6.28 -31.18
N ILE A 47 -5.75 5.11 -30.71
CA ILE A 47 -5.25 4.93 -29.34
C ILE A 47 -3.73 4.95 -29.35
N ARG A 48 -3.16 5.90 -28.58
CA ARG A 48 -1.71 6.08 -28.48
C ARG A 48 -1.26 5.82 -27.06
N GLY A 49 -0.28 4.95 -26.88
CA GLY A 49 0.38 4.72 -25.61
C GLY A 49 1.32 5.87 -25.24
N ILE A 50 1.19 6.37 -24.01
CA ILE A 50 2.14 7.32 -23.43
C ILE A 50 2.98 6.57 -22.40
N SER A 51 4.32 6.64 -22.57
CA SER A 51 5.23 6.02 -21.59
C SER A 51 5.25 6.83 -20.30
N LEU A 52 4.78 6.24 -19.21
CA LEU A 52 4.94 6.80 -17.88
C LEU A 52 6.38 6.58 -17.41
N ARG A 53 7.03 7.66 -16.96
CA ARG A 53 8.35 7.60 -16.32
C ARG A 53 8.14 7.76 -14.81
N GLY A 54 8.78 6.89 -14.02
CA GLY A 54 8.72 6.95 -12.57
C GLY A 54 8.11 5.69 -11.96
N PHE A 55 7.80 5.77 -10.67
CA PHE A 55 7.25 4.64 -9.92
C PHE A 55 5.80 4.35 -10.33
N PHE A 56 5.53 3.11 -10.63
CA PHE A 56 4.18 2.60 -10.89
C PHE A 56 3.94 1.31 -10.08
N ALA A 57 2.80 1.21 -9.43
CA ALA A 57 2.36 -0.01 -8.76
C ALA A 57 0.88 -0.27 -9.04
N CYS A 58 0.57 -1.47 -9.52
CA CYS A 58 -0.80 -1.94 -9.68
C CYS A 58 -1.18 -2.79 -8.46
N VAL A 59 -2.16 -2.32 -7.68
CA VAL A 59 -2.67 -3.03 -6.51
C VAL A 59 -3.95 -3.77 -6.91
N SER A 60 -3.80 -5.00 -7.40
CA SER A 60 -4.92 -5.83 -7.85
C SER A 60 -5.33 -6.89 -6.84
N ASP A 61 -4.44 -7.25 -5.93
CA ASP A 61 -4.62 -8.29 -4.92
C ASP A 61 -3.83 -7.96 -3.64
N PHE A 62 -3.93 -8.84 -2.67
CA PHE A 62 -3.27 -8.67 -1.37
C PHE A 62 -1.74 -8.69 -1.47
N LYS A 63 -1.20 -9.58 -2.30
CA LYS A 63 0.25 -9.69 -2.50
C LYS A 63 0.81 -8.42 -3.15
N SER A 64 0.18 -7.93 -4.20
CA SER A 64 0.59 -6.69 -4.88
C SER A 64 0.49 -5.46 -3.98
N TYR A 65 -0.50 -5.42 -3.07
CA TYR A 65 -0.57 -4.40 -2.02
C TYR A 65 0.64 -4.44 -1.09
N TYR A 66 0.99 -5.64 -0.60
CA TYR A 66 2.15 -5.84 0.25
C TYR A 66 3.44 -5.43 -0.46
N ASP A 67 3.67 -5.94 -1.67
CA ASP A 67 4.87 -5.66 -2.46
C ASP A 67 5.01 -4.17 -2.79
N ALA A 68 3.92 -3.50 -3.15
CA ALA A 68 3.92 -2.07 -3.42
C ALA A 68 4.38 -1.27 -2.19
N ASN A 69 3.88 -1.62 -0.98
CA ASN A 69 4.30 -0.96 0.25
C ASN A 69 5.78 -1.21 0.56
N ILE A 70 6.24 -2.45 0.49
CA ILE A 70 7.65 -2.79 0.75
C ILE A 70 8.58 -2.15 -0.29
N SER A 71 8.17 -2.07 -1.55
CA SER A 71 8.96 -1.45 -2.61
C SER A 71 9.23 0.05 -2.37
N LEU A 72 8.35 0.75 -1.64
CA LEU A 72 8.53 2.16 -1.28
C LEU A 72 9.59 2.40 -0.20
N LEU A 73 10.16 1.34 0.38
CA LEU A 73 11.34 1.46 1.24
C LEU A 73 12.60 1.84 0.45
N ASP A 74 12.59 1.62 -0.87
CA ASP A 74 13.56 2.16 -1.80
C ASP A 74 13.35 3.68 -1.93
N PHE A 75 14.37 4.45 -1.57
CA PHE A 75 14.30 5.90 -1.52
C PHE A 75 13.99 6.54 -2.88
N ASP A 76 14.54 6.00 -3.96
CA ASP A 76 14.32 6.55 -5.30
C ASP A 76 12.88 6.35 -5.75
N LYS A 77 12.30 5.19 -5.49
CA LYS A 77 10.88 4.91 -5.76
C LYS A 77 9.95 5.78 -4.91
N ALA A 78 10.28 5.94 -3.63
CA ALA A 78 9.51 6.81 -2.74
C ALA A 78 9.56 8.26 -3.21
N LYS A 79 10.72 8.75 -3.64
CA LYS A 79 10.90 10.09 -4.17
C LYS A 79 10.11 10.33 -5.47
N ASP A 80 10.06 9.35 -6.36
CA ASP A 80 9.26 9.41 -7.57
C ASP A 80 7.76 9.52 -7.26
N LEU A 81 7.28 8.74 -6.29
CA LEU A 81 5.88 8.76 -5.87
C LEU A 81 5.50 10.05 -5.13
N PHE A 82 6.36 10.53 -4.23
CA PHE A 82 6.13 11.74 -3.43
C PHE A 82 6.75 12.98 -4.07
N ASN A 83 6.51 13.16 -5.36
CA ASN A 83 7.02 14.29 -6.11
C ASN A 83 6.32 15.59 -5.69
N SER A 84 7.09 16.64 -5.44
CA SER A 84 6.58 17.97 -5.09
C SER A 84 5.79 18.66 -6.21
N GLU A 85 6.09 18.35 -7.46
CA GLU A 85 5.38 18.90 -8.63
C GLU A 85 4.00 18.27 -8.83
N TRP A 86 3.78 17.06 -8.30
CA TRP A 86 2.50 16.36 -8.33
C TRP A 86 2.15 15.78 -6.96
N PRO A 87 1.80 16.62 -5.99
CA PRO A 87 1.64 16.20 -4.61
C PRO A 87 0.41 15.31 -4.42
N ILE A 88 0.58 14.26 -3.62
CA ILE A 88 -0.53 13.42 -3.16
C ILE A 88 -1.17 14.07 -1.93
N TYR A 89 -2.40 14.53 -2.07
CA TYR A 89 -3.15 15.11 -0.96
C TYR A 89 -3.78 14.02 -0.10
N THR A 90 -3.37 13.94 1.15
CA THR A 90 -3.95 13.03 2.14
C THR A 90 -4.52 13.82 3.31
N ARG A 91 -5.37 13.17 4.10
CA ARG A 91 -5.89 13.78 5.33
C ARG A 91 -4.74 14.10 6.28
N THR A 92 -4.61 15.37 6.63
CA THR A 92 -3.65 15.80 7.66
C THR A 92 -4.05 15.25 9.03
N ASN A 93 -3.07 14.90 9.83
CA ASN A 93 -3.26 14.45 11.20
C ASN A 93 -2.10 14.96 12.04
N ASP A 94 -2.43 15.84 12.99
CA ASP A 94 -1.46 16.40 13.92
C ASP A 94 -1.19 15.35 15.02
N SER A 95 -0.10 14.64 14.90
CA SER A 95 0.39 13.70 15.90
C SER A 95 1.80 14.09 16.32
N ALA A 96 2.15 13.77 17.56
CA ALA A 96 3.50 13.99 18.06
C ALA A 96 4.54 13.27 17.19
N PRO A 97 5.80 13.72 17.18
CA PRO A 97 6.89 12.96 16.58
C PRO A 97 6.97 11.55 17.17
N THR A 98 7.47 10.61 16.38
CA THR A 98 7.71 9.24 16.84
C THR A 98 8.81 9.22 17.90
N GLN A 99 8.57 8.45 18.95
CA GLN A 99 9.51 8.26 20.06
C GLN A 99 10.21 6.90 19.95
N TYR A 100 11.52 6.91 20.12
CA TYR A 100 12.37 5.72 20.16
C TYR A 100 12.97 5.63 21.57
N SER A 101 12.64 4.59 22.31
CA SER A 101 13.05 4.44 23.71
C SER A 101 13.45 3.00 24.02
N ASN A 102 14.07 2.80 25.17
CA ASN A 102 14.43 1.48 25.72
C ASN A 102 15.22 0.57 24.76
N GLY A 103 16.07 1.15 23.91
CA GLY A 103 16.84 0.38 22.93
C GLY A 103 16.11 0.07 21.64
N GLY A 104 15.01 0.75 21.37
CA GLY A 104 14.29 0.67 20.10
C GLY A 104 15.20 0.95 18.91
N ALA A 105 15.18 0.06 17.91
CA ALA A 105 16.01 0.14 16.72
C ALA A 105 15.17 0.05 15.45
N VAL A 106 15.44 0.95 14.50
CA VAL A 106 14.75 0.97 13.20
C VAL A 106 15.79 0.99 12.09
N VAL A 107 15.69 0.02 11.18
CA VAL A 107 16.61 -0.13 10.05
C VAL A 107 15.82 -0.31 8.78
N HIS A 108 16.17 0.43 7.71
CA HIS A 108 15.58 0.35 6.38
C HIS A 108 14.04 0.29 6.44
N SER A 109 13.41 1.26 7.10
CA SER A 109 11.97 1.24 7.36
C SER A 109 11.37 2.64 7.29
N MET A 110 10.12 2.73 6.87
CA MET A 110 9.34 3.96 6.90
C MET A 110 8.47 3.99 8.14
N VAL A 111 8.59 5.04 8.97
CA VAL A 111 7.82 5.19 10.20
C VAL A 111 7.05 6.50 10.18
N SER A 112 5.72 6.40 10.33
CA SER A 112 4.85 7.57 10.42
C SER A 112 4.87 8.19 11.81
N ASN A 113 4.31 9.39 11.94
CA ASN A 113 4.25 10.15 13.19
C ASN A 113 3.43 9.46 14.29
N GLY A 114 3.74 9.80 15.54
CA GLY A 114 2.99 9.37 16.72
C GLY A 114 3.24 7.94 17.16
N CYS A 115 4.30 7.30 16.69
CA CYS A 115 4.66 5.95 17.10
C CYS A 115 5.51 5.95 18.38
N GLU A 116 5.39 4.85 19.13
CA GLU A 116 6.28 4.53 20.27
C GLU A 116 7.01 3.23 19.95
N ILE A 117 8.33 3.29 19.83
CA ILE A 117 9.14 2.14 19.39
C ILE A 117 10.17 1.80 20.47
N GLU A 118 9.95 0.68 21.14
CA GLU A 118 10.84 0.08 22.13
C GLU A 118 11.49 -1.22 21.63
N GLY A 119 10.97 -1.77 20.54
CA GLY A 119 11.43 -3.00 19.88
C GLY A 119 12.30 -2.74 18.66
N THR A 120 12.48 -3.78 17.86
CA THR A 120 13.26 -3.73 16.61
C THR A 120 12.36 -3.75 15.40
N VAL A 121 12.59 -2.83 14.46
CA VAL A 121 11.88 -2.75 13.19
C VAL A 121 12.89 -2.82 12.04
N ARG A 122 12.67 -3.72 11.10
CA ARG A 122 13.52 -3.88 9.92
C ARG A 122 12.67 -4.04 8.67
N ASN A 123 13.12 -3.40 7.59
CA ASN A 123 12.51 -3.54 6.25
C ASN A 123 10.97 -3.47 6.27
N SER A 124 10.40 -2.50 7.01
CA SER A 124 8.98 -2.46 7.31
C SER A 124 8.37 -1.08 7.16
N VAL A 125 7.07 -1.05 6.87
CA VAL A 125 6.28 0.19 6.80
C VAL A 125 5.38 0.29 8.04
N ILE A 126 5.57 1.34 8.85
CA ILE A 126 4.88 1.54 10.12
C ILE A 126 3.94 2.75 10.02
N GLY A 127 2.66 2.48 10.16
CA GLY A 127 1.59 3.49 10.16
C GLY A 127 1.56 4.35 11.42
N ARG A 128 0.70 5.36 11.42
CA ARG A 128 0.60 6.35 12.51
C ARG A 128 0.13 5.74 13.83
N GLY A 129 0.71 6.20 14.93
CA GLY A 129 0.27 5.82 16.27
C GLY A 129 0.43 4.34 16.58
N VAL A 130 1.41 3.69 15.99
CA VAL A 130 1.76 2.30 16.28
C VAL A 130 2.62 2.25 17.53
N VAL A 131 2.34 1.29 18.40
CA VAL A 131 3.09 1.03 19.62
C VAL A 131 3.78 -0.33 19.50
N ILE A 132 5.11 -0.34 19.58
CA ILE A 132 5.95 -1.54 19.52
C ILE A 132 6.69 -1.66 20.84
N LYS A 133 6.32 -2.64 21.66
CA LYS A 133 6.86 -2.82 23.00
C LYS A 133 8.22 -3.51 23.00
N LYS A 134 8.88 -3.47 24.16
CA LYS A 134 10.22 -4.01 24.37
C LYS A 134 10.33 -5.47 23.92
N GLY A 135 11.43 -5.80 23.27
CA GLY A 135 11.70 -7.16 22.78
C GLY A 135 10.92 -7.57 21.53
N ALA A 136 9.93 -6.79 21.13
CA ALA A 136 9.19 -7.07 19.89
C ALA A 136 10.08 -6.90 18.65
N VAL A 137 9.88 -7.75 17.66
CA VAL A 137 10.60 -7.73 16.38
C VAL A 137 9.59 -7.67 15.23
N VAL A 138 9.74 -6.67 14.37
CA VAL A 138 8.92 -6.48 13.17
C VAL A 138 9.84 -6.47 11.95
N GLU A 139 9.68 -7.44 11.07
CA GLU A 139 10.50 -7.58 9.87
C GLU A 139 9.62 -7.78 8.64
N ASP A 140 10.04 -7.22 7.50
CA ASP A 140 9.38 -7.40 6.20
C ASP A 140 7.85 -7.25 6.30
N SER A 141 7.36 -6.23 6.99
CA SER A 141 5.95 -6.14 7.35
C SER A 141 5.36 -4.76 7.14
N VAL A 142 4.05 -4.73 6.90
CA VAL A 142 3.27 -3.50 6.80
C VAL A 142 2.31 -3.42 7.99
N ILE A 143 2.56 -2.46 8.89
CA ILE A 143 1.78 -2.26 10.10
C ILE A 143 0.90 -1.03 9.94
N LEU A 144 -0.41 -1.20 9.90
CA LEU A 144 -1.37 -0.12 9.69
C LEU A 144 -1.64 0.68 10.99
N PRO A 145 -2.24 1.88 10.88
CA PRO A 145 -2.37 2.80 12.00
C PRO A 145 -3.06 2.24 13.26
N GLY A 146 -2.52 2.62 14.42
CA GLY A 146 -3.09 2.33 15.74
C GLY A 146 -2.96 0.87 16.18
N VAL A 147 -2.03 0.13 15.61
CA VAL A 147 -1.67 -1.23 16.04
C VAL A 147 -0.82 -1.17 17.31
N THR A 148 -1.05 -2.13 18.20
CA THR A 148 -0.22 -2.35 19.38
C THR A 148 0.45 -3.73 19.27
N ILE A 149 1.78 -3.76 19.29
CA ILE A 149 2.58 -4.98 19.30
C ILE A 149 3.17 -5.11 20.70
N GLY A 150 2.80 -6.19 21.38
CA GLY A 150 3.19 -6.48 22.75
C GLY A 150 4.64 -6.89 22.90
N GLU A 151 5.06 -7.11 24.15
CA GLU A 151 6.44 -7.51 24.47
C GLU A 151 6.79 -8.88 23.87
N ASP A 152 8.00 -8.98 23.33
CA ASP A 152 8.58 -10.21 22.75
C ASP A 152 7.74 -10.84 21.62
N VAL A 153 6.89 -10.05 20.94
CA VAL A 153 6.13 -10.50 19.78
C VAL A 153 6.99 -10.38 18.51
N CYS A 154 7.07 -11.46 17.74
CA CYS A 154 7.74 -11.49 16.45
C CYS A 154 6.71 -11.46 15.32
N ILE A 155 6.81 -10.45 14.44
CA ILE A 155 5.98 -10.32 13.24
C ILE A 155 6.92 -10.30 12.04
N ARG A 156 6.67 -11.19 11.08
CA ARG A 156 7.47 -11.27 9.85
C ARG A 156 6.59 -11.57 8.63
N CYS A 157 6.90 -10.93 7.50
CA CYS A 157 6.18 -11.08 6.24
C CYS A 157 4.66 -10.98 6.45
N ALA A 158 4.19 -9.88 7.04
CA ALA A 158 2.78 -9.72 7.42
C ALA A 158 2.23 -8.33 7.10
N VAL A 159 0.92 -8.27 6.87
CA VAL A 159 0.15 -7.04 6.89
C VAL A 159 -0.77 -7.07 8.10
N VAL A 160 -0.54 -6.16 9.04
CA VAL A 160 -1.35 -6.02 10.26
C VAL A 160 -2.30 -4.85 10.09
N ASP A 161 -3.60 -5.12 10.04
CA ASP A 161 -4.60 -4.08 9.80
C ASP A 161 -4.83 -3.21 11.05
N LYS A 162 -5.55 -2.12 10.84
CA LYS A 162 -5.74 -1.04 11.83
C LYS A 162 -6.28 -1.53 13.15
N LYS A 163 -5.76 -0.96 14.25
CA LYS A 163 -6.24 -1.17 15.62
C LYS A 163 -6.12 -2.63 16.12
N VAL A 164 -5.27 -3.43 15.52
CA VAL A 164 -4.93 -4.77 16.02
C VAL A 164 -4.13 -4.65 17.31
N LYS A 165 -4.34 -5.59 18.24
CA LYS A 165 -3.54 -5.77 19.47
C LYS A 165 -2.91 -7.17 19.46
N ALA A 166 -1.68 -7.26 18.98
CA ALA A 166 -0.88 -8.49 18.99
C ALA A 166 -0.13 -8.60 20.32
N ILE A 167 -0.72 -9.23 21.33
CA ILE A 167 -0.18 -9.28 22.69
C ILE A 167 -0.11 -10.70 23.26
N ARG A 168 -0.88 -11.63 22.73
CA ARG A 168 -0.98 -13.01 23.26
C ARG A 168 -0.14 -13.98 22.45
N LYS A 169 -0.23 -13.89 21.12
CA LYS A 169 0.49 -14.76 20.21
C LYS A 169 1.88 -14.18 19.94
N LYS A 170 2.92 -14.93 20.27
CA LYS A 170 4.30 -14.44 20.20
C LYS A 170 4.90 -14.48 18.80
N GLU A 171 4.38 -15.30 17.92
CA GLU A 171 4.89 -15.45 16.55
C GLU A 171 3.77 -15.29 15.53
N LEU A 172 3.92 -14.34 14.62
CA LEU A 172 3.00 -14.00 13.54
C LEU A 172 3.81 -13.92 12.25
N ILE A 173 4.07 -15.09 11.68
CA ILE A 173 5.01 -15.26 10.56
C ILE A 173 4.25 -15.69 9.32
N GLY A 174 4.37 -14.92 8.24
CA GLY A 174 3.99 -15.29 6.89
C GLY A 174 5.21 -15.63 6.03
N GLU A 175 4.97 -15.84 4.75
CA GLU A 175 6.01 -16.06 3.76
C GLU A 175 6.05 -14.88 2.77
N PRO A 176 7.19 -14.60 2.12
CA PRO A 176 7.30 -13.47 1.17
C PRO A 176 6.27 -13.55 0.03
N ASP A 177 5.98 -14.76 -0.46
CA ASP A 177 4.99 -14.98 -1.52
C ASP A 177 3.56 -15.08 -1.01
N HIS A 178 3.39 -15.39 0.27
CA HIS A 178 2.10 -15.50 0.95
C HIS A 178 2.13 -14.74 2.28
N PRO A 179 2.10 -13.38 2.25
CA PRO A 179 2.14 -12.58 3.46
C PRO A 179 0.94 -12.89 4.37
N LEU A 180 1.19 -12.93 5.68
CA LEU A 180 0.13 -13.14 6.66
C LEU A 180 -0.75 -11.89 6.76
N TYR A 181 -2.07 -12.04 6.68
CA TYR A 181 -3.00 -10.95 6.95
C TYR A 181 -3.62 -11.09 8.34
N ILE A 182 -3.54 -10.03 9.12
CA ILE A 182 -4.16 -9.93 10.44
C ILE A 182 -5.28 -8.90 10.37
N LYS A 183 -6.49 -9.36 10.63
CA LYS A 183 -7.72 -8.60 10.43
C LYS A 183 -7.85 -7.45 11.40
N ARG A 184 -8.45 -6.36 10.93
CA ARG A 184 -8.70 -5.13 11.68
C ARG A 184 -9.39 -5.40 13.04
N GLY A 185 -8.79 -4.86 14.10
CA GLY A 185 -9.33 -4.89 15.44
C GLY A 185 -9.13 -6.20 16.18
N ASP A 186 -8.45 -7.18 15.59
CA ASP A 186 -8.15 -8.46 16.25
C ASP A 186 -7.31 -8.25 17.53
N ARG A 187 -7.54 -9.12 18.49
CA ARG A 187 -6.77 -9.22 19.74
C ARG A 187 -6.18 -10.62 19.87
N ILE A 188 -4.96 -10.78 19.43
CA ILE A 188 -4.24 -12.06 19.31
C ILE A 188 -2.98 -12.09 20.15
#